data_489cd647cde1c65583f35024c6be5896
#
_entry.id   489cd647cde1c65583f35024c6be5896
#
_cell.length_a   1.000
_cell.length_b   1.000
_cell.length_c   1.000
_cell.angle_alpha   90.00
_cell.angle_beta   90.00
_cell.angle_gamma   90.00
#
_symmetry.space_group_name_H-M   'P 1'
#
loop_
_entity.id
_entity.type
_entity.pdbx_description
1 polymer ?
#
loop_
_entity_poly.entity_id
_entity_poly.type
_entity_poly.pdbx_seq_one_letter_code
_entity_poly.pdbx_strand_id
1 'polypeptide(L)' 'MNADVFRSTCKQYMELRHINTREKLRAHTTIGSQHTFQKYWNDPDLIPMGVWEQIMDCLNVPTEDRLKMLK' A
#
# COMPACT_ATOMS: atom_id res chain seq x y z
N MET A 1 -1.34 7.19 -10.66
CA MET A 1 -0.42 6.97 -9.51
C MET A 1 0.93 6.48 -10.00
N ASN A 2 2.00 6.89 -9.36
CA ASN A 2 3.33 6.37 -9.68
C ASN A 2 3.53 5.02 -8.99
N ALA A 3 3.50 3.93 -9.75
CA ALA A 3 3.57 2.58 -9.22
C ALA A 3 4.89 2.27 -8.51
N ASP A 4 6.01 2.75 -9.05
CA ASP A 4 7.31 2.49 -8.44
C ASP A 4 7.44 3.22 -7.10
N VAL A 5 6.96 4.46 -7.02
CA VAL A 5 6.96 5.23 -5.77
C VAL A 5 6.02 4.57 -4.75
N PHE A 6 4.86 4.11 -5.19
CA PHE A 6 3.93 3.40 -4.31
C PHE A 6 4.60 2.17 -3.68
N ARG A 7 5.19 1.31 -4.51
CA ARG A 7 5.80 0.08 -4.01
C ARG A 7 7.02 0.34 -3.13
N SER A 8 7.88 1.28 -3.51
CA SER A 8 9.07 1.58 -2.71
C SER A 8 8.70 2.20 -1.37
N THR A 9 7.71 3.09 -1.35
CA THR A 9 7.22 3.69 -0.11
C THR A 9 6.58 2.65 0.79
N CYS A 10 5.74 1.77 0.24
CA CYS A 10 5.15 0.69 1.01
C CYS A 10 6.23 -0.21 1.64
N LYS A 11 7.24 -0.60 0.87
CA LYS A 11 8.33 -1.43 1.39
C LYS A 11 9.08 -0.75 2.53
N GLN A 12 9.36 0.54 2.37
CA GLN A 12 10.05 1.32 3.40
C GLN A 12 9.27 1.34 4.70
N TYR A 13 7.99 1.65 4.65
CA TYR A 13 7.17 1.76 5.86
C TYR A 13 6.76 0.39 6.41
N MET A 14 6.63 -0.63 5.56
CA MET A 14 6.45 -2.00 6.02
C MET A 14 7.62 -2.43 6.91
N GLU A 15 8.85 -2.13 6.51
CA GLU A 15 10.03 -2.43 7.28
C GLU A 15 10.01 -1.69 8.62
N LEU A 16 9.68 -0.41 8.61
CA LEU A 16 9.58 0.40 9.83
C LEU A 16 8.50 -0.10 10.79
N ARG A 17 7.42 -0.68 10.27
CA ARG A 17 6.30 -1.17 11.09
C ARG A 17 6.39 -2.66 11.38
N HIS A 18 7.48 -3.32 10.97
CA HIS A 18 7.68 -4.76 11.16
C HIS A 18 6.60 -5.62 10.49
N ILE A 19 6.08 -5.14 9.37
CA ILE A 19 5.17 -5.90 8.52
C ILE A 19 6.03 -6.58 7.45
N ASN A 20 6.32 -7.87 7.64
CA ASN A 20 7.36 -8.56 6.88
C ASN A 20 6.91 -9.06 5.51
N THR A 21 5.59 -9.20 5.29
CA THR A 21 5.07 -9.76 4.04
C THR A 21 3.89 -8.95 3.54
N ARG A 22 3.62 -9.06 2.23
CA ARG A 22 2.45 -8.42 1.64
C ARG A 22 1.15 -9.00 2.19
N GLU A 23 1.14 -10.29 2.53
CA GLU A 23 -0.04 -10.90 3.15
C GLU A 23 -0.36 -10.29 4.50
N LYS A 24 0.64 -9.98 5.31
CA LYS A 24 0.42 -9.28 6.58
C LYS A 24 -0.12 -7.89 6.36
N LEU A 25 0.37 -7.19 5.32
CA LEU A 25 -0.18 -5.88 4.97
C LEU A 25 -1.63 -6.00 4.53
N ARG A 26 -1.96 -6.97 3.68
CA ARG A 26 -3.33 -7.22 3.24
C ARG A 26 -4.27 -7.42 4.43
N ALA A 27 -3.81 -8.12 5.47
CA ALA A 27 -4.63 -8.40 6.64
C ALA A 27 -5.10 -7.14 7.38
N HIS A 28 -4.43 -6.02 7.18
CA HIS A 28 -4.83 -4.73 7.74
C HIS A 28 -5.82 -3.96 6.85
N THR A 29 -6.25 -4.57 5.75
CA THR A 29 -7.18 -3.93 4.80
C THR A 29 -8.46 -4.74 4.69
N THR A 30 -9.44 -4.20 3.95
CA THR A 30 -10.68 -4.92 3.66
C THR A 30 -10.56 -5.84 2.45
N ILE A 31 -9.38 -5.95 1.84
CA ILE A 31 -9.17 -6.87 0.72
C ILE A 31 -9.25 -8.31 1.20
N GLY A 32 -10.21 -9.06 0.66
CA GLY A 32 -10.51 -10.42 1.12
C GLY A 32 -9.60 -11.53 0.59
N SER A 33 -8.76 -11.25 -0.41
CA SER A 33 -7.92 -12.28 -0.99
C SER A 33 -6.53 -11.77 -1.34
N GLN A 34 -5.54 -12.64 -1.22
CA GLN A 34 -4.16 -12.36 -1.60
C GLN A 34 -4.04 -12.11 -3.10
N HIS A 35 -4.84 -12.81 -3.90
CA HIS A 35 -4.84 -12.62 -5.34
C HIS A 35 -5.23 -11.18 -5.73
N THR A 36 -6.28 -10.65 -5.12
CA THR A 36 -6.72 -9.27 -5.35
C THR A 36 -5.65 -8.26 -4.91
N PHE A 37 -5.06 -8.51 -3.75
CA PHE A 37 -3.99 -7.64 -3.24
C PHE A 37 -2.79 -7.64 -4.20
N GLN A 38 -2.39 -8.80 -4.70
CA GLN A 38 -1.27 -8.91 -5.64
C GLN A 38 -1.56 -8.16 -6.94
N LYS A 39 -2.80 -8.21 -7.42
CA LYS A 39 -3.23 -7.46 -8.59
C LYS A 39 -3.08 -5.95 -8.37
N TYR A 40 -3.48 -5.46 -7.20
CA TYR A 40 -3.31 -4.05 -6.84
C TYR A 40 -1.84 -3.67 -6.68
N TRP A 41 -1.04 -4.58 -6.13
CA TRP A 41 0.40 -4.34 -5.98
C TRP A 41 1.08 -4.17 -7.33
N ASN A 42 0.68 -4.97 -8.31
CA ASN A 42 1.24 -4.91 -9.65
C ASN A 42 0.74 -3.70 -10.44
N ASP A 43 -0.50 -3.28 -10.19
CA ASP A 43 -1.09 -2.13 -10.87
C ASP A 43 -1.83 -1.26 -9.85
N PRO A 44 -1.09 -0.37 -9.16
CA PRO A 44 -1.68 0.47 -8.11
C PRO A 44 -2.80 1.41 -8.58
N ASP A 45 -2.90 1.70 -9.88
CA ASP A 45 -3.98 2.51 -10.39
C ASP A 45 -5.36 1.84 -10.23
N LEU A 46 -5.37 0.53 -10.05
CA LEU A 46 -6.61 -0.21 -9.80
C LEU A 46 -7.10 -0.11 -8.36
N ILE A 47 -6.28 0.40 -7.44
CA ILE A 47 -6.63 0.44 -6.02
C ILE A 47 -7.75 1.45 -5.77
N PRO A 48 -8.90 1.03 -5.17
CA PRO A 48 -9.90 1.98 -4.73
C PRO A 48 -9.32 2.94 -3.70
N MET A 49 -9.76 4.21 -3.73
CA MET A 49 -9.21 5.23 -2.84
C MET A 49 -9.33 4.84 -1.36
N GLY A 50 -10.46 4.27 -0.94
CA GLY A 50 -10.65 3.83 0.44
C GLY A 50 -9.66 2.76 0.87
N VAL A 51 -9.35 1.82 -0.02
CA VAL A 51 -8.35 0.77 0.24
C VAL A 51 -6.95 1.38 0.30
N TRP A 52 -6.63 2.30 -0.59
CA TRP A 52 -5.35 3.00 -0.57
C TRP A 52 -5.16 3.73 0.76
N GLU A 53 -6.20 4.42 1.24
CA GLU A 53 -6.14 5.09 2.54
C GLU A 53 -5.93 4.11 3.68
N GLN A 54 -6.56 2.93 3.65
CA GLN A 54 -6.33 1.89 4.65
C GLN A 54 -4.87 1.46 4.69
N ILE A 55 -4.26 1.28 3.52
CA ILE A 55 -2.84 0.91 3.45
C ILE A 55 -1.97 2.03 4.02
N MET A 56 -2.23 3.27 3.62
CA MET A 56 -1.46 4.42 4.10
C MET A 56 -1.60 4.61 5.61
N ASP A 57 -2.82 4.48 6.14
CA ASP A 57 -3.07 4.63 7.57
C ASP A 57 -2.43 3.50 8.38
N CYS A 58 -2.52 2.27 7.90
CA CYS A 58 -1.89 1.11 8.52
C CYS A 58 -0.37 1.31 8.63
N LEU A 59 0.25 1.79 7.57
CA LEU A 59 1.69 2.05 7.53
C LEU A 59 2.08 3.38 8.15
N ASN A 60 1.09 4.22 8.47
CA ASN A 60 1.28 5.57 9.02
C ASN A 60 2.22 6.40 8.13
N VAL A 61 1.95 6.37 6.83
CA VAL A 61 2.75 7.10 5.84
C VAL A 61 2.44 8.60 5.95
N PRO A 62 3.46 9.47 6.07
CA PRO A 62 3.23 10.90 6.13
C PRO A 62 2.58 11.45 4.86
N THR A 63 1.84 12.55 5.00
CA THR A 63 1.14 13.18 3.88
C THR A 63 2.08 13.52 2.71
N GLU A 64 3.27 13.99 3.01
CA GLU A 64 4.27 14.32 1.98
C GLU A 64 4.58 13.12 1.08
N ASP A 65 4.77 11.96 1.68
CA ASP A 65 5.09 10.75 0.95
C ASP A 65 3.87 10.22 0.19
N ARG A 66 2.67 10.37 0.76
CA ARG A 66 1.43 10.02 0.05
C ARG A 66 1.26 10.84 -1.22
N LEU A 67 1.54 12.15 -1.14
CA LEU A 67 1.40 13.04 -2.30
C LEU A 67 2.39 12.70 -3.42
N LYS A 68 3.57 12.20 -3.08
CA LYS A 68 4.56 11.79 -4.07
C LYS A 68 4.07 10.63 -4.93
N MET A 69 3.26 9.74 -4.36
CA MET A 69 2.70 8.62 -5.11
C MET A 69 1.67 9.05 -6.14
N LEU A 70 0.96 10.14 -5.87
CA LEU A 70 -0.14 10.61 -6.69
C LEU A 70 0.32 11.45 -7.89
N LYS A 71 1.59 11.69 -7.98
CA LYS A 71 2.20 12.36 -9.13
C LYS A 71 2.57 11.33 -10.20
#